data_74078a290c3afd53111402da81a4a440
#
_entry.id   74078a290c3afd53111402da81a4a440
#
_cell.length_a   1.000
_cell.length_b   1.000
_cell.length_c   1.000
_cell.angle_alpha   90.00
_cell.angle_beta   90.00
_cell.angle_gamma   90.00
#
_symmetry.space_group_name_H-M   'P 1'
#
loop_
_entity.id
_entity.type
_entity.pdbx_description
1 polymer ?
#
loop_
_entity_poly.entity_id
_entity_poly.type
_entity_poly.pdbx_seq_one_letter_code
_entity_poly.pdbx_strand_id
1 'polypeptide(L)'
;MSKEFKQDKLVGSIAEAIKAAGVKSGMTISFHHHLRNGDYVLNMVMEELAKKGIKNLVVHASSLFDIHAPLIDHAKSGVVAQLKTDYMTKTIGSAVSSGVMKKPVIFRTHGSRPGDIMNGKAPIDVAFIGAPTSDDAGNCTGKRGPARFGSMGYAMADAEKAKKVIVITDNLVEYPLPGASITEDHVDFVVKVDAIGDPEKIVSGTTTITRDPVRLRMAQMAVKCIEAAGLLEDGMSFQTGAGGATLAVAKYLKERILEKGVVGSYITGGITSFSVALQQSGCFRALLDVQSFDTGAAADLDENPNHIEVSGIQYASAEGKSTSMTKL
;
A
#
# COMPACT_ATOMS: atom_id res chain seq x y z
N MET A 1 6.01 36.74 -18.36
CA MET A 1 5.62 35.46 -19.00
C MET A 1 5.64 34.41 -17.90
N SER A 2 4.51 34.06 -17.31
CA SER A 2 4.39 32.89 -16.44
C SER A 2 4.54 31.68 -17.36
N LYS A 3 5.64 30.95 -17.25
CA LYS A 3 5.71 29.61 -17.83
C LYS A 3 4.63 28.79 -17.12
N GLU A 4 3.63 28.33 -17.84
CA GLU A 4 2.73 27.31 -17.35
C GLU A 4 3.57 26.04 -17.11
N PHE A 5 3.86 25.76 -15.86
CA PHE A 5 4.55 24.53 -15.47
C PHE A 5 3.59 23.35 -15.36
N LYS A 6 2.30 23.62 -15.33
CA LYS A 6 1.24 22.61 -15.24
C LYS A 6 1.07 21.90 -16.58
N GLN A 7 1.15 20.59 -16.58
CA GLN A 7 0.75 19.75 -17.69
C GLN A 7 -0.55 19.03 -17.32
N ASP A 8 -1.63 19.32 -18.03
CA ASP A 8 -2.90 18.59 -17.90
C ASP A 8 -2.72 17.16 -18.45
N LYS A 9 -2.92 16.15 -17.58
CA LYS A 9 -2.80 14.73 -17.90
C LYS A 9 -4.15 14.00 -17.80
N LEU A 10 -5.23 14.75 -17.59
CA LEU A 10 -6.56 14.19 -17.45
C LEU A 10 -7.04 13.60 -18.77
N VAL A 11 -7.51 12.36 -18.71
CA VAL A 11 -8.15 11.67 -19.85
C VAL A 11 -9.54 11.19 -19.45
N GLY A 12 -10.44 11.05 -20.43
CA GLY A 12 -11.87 10.86 -20.20
C GLY A 12 -12.27 9.51 -19.62
N SER A 13 -11.43 8.47 -19.73
CA SER A 13 -11.76 7.12 -19.25
C SER A 13 -10.54 6.21 -19.10
N ILE A 14 -10.70 5.12 -18.33
CA ILE A 14 -9.70 4.03 -18.23
C ILE A 14 -9.37 3.48 -19.63
N ALA A 15 -10.38 3.33 -20.51
CA ALA A 15 -10.20 2.83 -21.86
C ALA A 15 -9.32 3.75 -22.72
N GLU A 16 -9.44 5.07 -22.56
CA GLU A 16 -8.61 6.07 -23.22
C GLU A 16 -7.19 6.07 -22.66
N ALA A 17 -7.04 6.00 -21.32
CA ALA A 17 -5.73 5.93 -20.68
C ALA A 17 -4.95 4.67 -21.11
N ILE A 18 -5.60 3.50 -21.17
CA ILE A 18 -5.03 2.25 -21.68
C ILE A 18 -4.53 2.42 -23.13
N LYS A 19 -5.31 3.10 -23.97
CA LYS A 19 -4.95 3.39 -25.37
C LYS A 19 -3.76 4.36 -25.43
N ALA A 20 -3.82 5.45 -24.68
CA ALA A 20 -2.77 6.48 -24.65
C ALA A 20 -1.44 5.94 -24.10
N ALA A 21 -1.49 5.11 -23.07
CA ALA A 21 -0.32 4.42 -22.52
C ALA A 21 0.23 3.30 -23.44
N GLY A 22 -0.49 2.95 -24.51
CA GLY A 22 -0.08 1.96 -25.48
C GLY A 22 -0.02 0.53 -24.93
N VAL A 23 -0.93 0.16 -24.01
CA VAL A 23 -0.98 -1.19 -23.42
C VAL A 23 -1.22 -2.24 -24.49
N LYS A 24 -0.40 -3.30 -24.50
CA LYS A 24 -0.43 -4.41 -25.47
C LYS A 24 -0.39 -5.76 -24.79
N SER A 25 -0.80 -6.80 -25.52
CA SER A 25 -0.67 -8.19 -25.09
C SER A 25 0.77 -8.53 -24.72
N GLY A 26 0.94 -9.27 -23.64
CA GLY A 26 2.22 -9.71 -23.13
C GLY A 26 2.93 -8.74 -22.17
N MET A 27 2.42 -7.52 -22.00
CA MET A 27 2.98 -6.52 -21.07
C MET A 27 2.81 -6.92 -19.61
N THR A 28 3.68 -6.38 -18.76
CA THR A 28 3.56 -6.42 -17.30
C THR A 28 2.84 -5.15 -16.85
N ILE A 29 1.70 -5.34 -16.20
CA ILE A 29 0.93 -4.27 -15.55
C ILE A 29 0.99 -4.42 -14.04
N SER A 30 1.03 -3.32 -13.30
CA SER A 30 1.12 -3.39 -11.85
C SER A 30 -0.03 -2.70 -11.14
N PHE A 31 -0.29 -3.18 -9.92
CA PHE A 31 -1.27 -2.66 -8.99
C PHE A 31 -0.71 -2.70 -7.56
N HIS A 32 -1.09 -1.74 -6.75
CA HIS A 32 -0.78 -1.74 -5.32
C HIS A 32 -1.98 -2.22 -4.49
N HIS A 33 -1.75 -2.60 -3.23
CA HIS A 33 -2.76 -3.28 -2.41
C HIS A 33 -3.42 -2.41 -1.33
N HIS A 34 -3.21 -1.09 -1.34
CA HIS A 34 -3.66 -0.23 -0.24
C HIS A 34 -5.19 -0.18 -0.08
N LEU A 35 -5.95 -0.29 -1.17
CA LEU A 35 -7.42 -0.37 -1.15
C LEU A 35 -7.97 -1.71 -0.60
N ARG A 36 -7.10 -2.72 -0.44
CA ARG A 36 -7.42 -4.02 0.18
C ARG A 36 -8.62 -4.72 -0.43
N ASN A 37 -9.55 -5.22 0.41
CA ASN A 37 -10.77 -5.88 -0.07
C ASN A 37 -11.85 -4.89 -0.55
N GLY A 38 -11.56 -3.59 -0.48
CA GLY A 38 -12.38 -2.52 -1.07
C GLY A 38 -11.97 -2.12 -2.47
N ASP A 39 -10.92 -2.69 -3.06
CA ASP A 39 -10.34 -2.26 -4.34
C ASP A 39 -11.26 -2.54 -5.54
N TYR A 40 -11.64 -1.47 -6.27
CA TYR A 40 -12.33 -1.57 -7.56
C TYR A 40 -11.38 -1.38 -8.75
N VAL A 41 -10.23 -0.74 -8.55
CA VAL A 41 -9.33 -0.31 -9.62
C VAL A 41 -8.84 -1.48 -10.46
N LEU A 42 -8.34 -2.55 -9.82
CA LEU A 42 -7.83 -3.71 -10.53
C LEU A 42 -8.91 -4.32 -11.44
N ASN A 43 -10.12 -4.52 -10.92
CA ASN A 43 -11.20 -5.14 -11.69
C ASN A 43 -11.65 -4.24 -12.85
N MET A 44 -11.82 -2.92 -12.65
CA MET A 44 -12.17 -1.97 -13.71
C MET A 44 -11.14 -1.99 -14.85
N VAL A 45 -9.87 -1.95 -14.52
CA VAL A 45 -8.79 -1.99 -15.51
C VAL A 45 -8.79 -3.31 -16.26
N MET A 46 -8.92 -4.44 -15.56
CA MET A 46 -8.91 -5.77 -16.17
C MET A 46 -10.09 -6.00 -17.11
N GLU A 47 -11.27 -5.48 -16.77
CA GLU A 47 -12.44 -5.51 -17.66
C GLU A 47 -12.18 -4.74 -18.96
N GLU A 48 -11.64 -3.53 -18.88
CA GLU A 48 -11.34 -2.71 -20.08
C GLU A 48 -10.27 -3.37 -20.95
N LEU A 49 -9.24 -3.98 -20.35
CA LEU A 49 -8.21 -4.72 -21.07
C LEU A 49 -8.80 -5.94 -21.78
N ALA A 50 -9.71 -6.67 -21.11
CA ALA A 50 -10.40 -7.82 -21.70
C ALA A 50 -11.33 -7.41 -22.86
N LYS A 51 -12.12 -6.33 -22.73
CA LYS A 51 -12.97 -5.76 -23.80
C LYS A 51 -12.15 -5.35 -25.03
N LYS A 52 -10.92 -4.87 -24.84
CA LYS A 52 -9.98 -4.53 -25.92
C LYS A 52 -9.30 -5.76 -26.55
N GLY A 53 -9.59 -6.97 -26.09
CA GLY A 53 -8.97 -8.21 -26.59
C GLY A 53 -7.49 -8.36 -26.23
N ILE A 54 -6.99 -7.64 -25.23
CA ILE A 54 -5.61 -7.72 -24.77
C ILE A 54 -5.43 -9.03 -23.97
N LYS A 55 -4.37 -9.78 -24.27
CA LYS A 55 -4.11 -11.11 -23.72
C LYS A 55 -2.68 -11.29 -23.24
N ASN A 56 -2.47 -12.40 -22.54
CA ASN A 56 -1.15 -12.84 -22.06
C ASN A 56 -0.47 -11.82 -21.11
N LEU A 57 -1.21 -11.03 -20.38
CA LEU A 57 -0.68 -10.05 -19.44
C LEU A 57 0.01 -10.74 -18.24
N VAL A 58 1.03 -10.09 -17.71
CA VAL A 58 1.60 -10.38 -16.41
C VAL A 58 1.02 -9.34 -15.43
N VAL A 59 0.23 -9.79 -14.46
CA VAL A 59 -0.30 -8.93 -13.40
C VAL A 59 0.64 -8.97 -12.21
N HIS A 60 1.29 -7.84 -11.93
CA HIS A 60 2.23 -7.67 -10.82
C HIS A 60 1.57 -6.83 -9.71
N ALA A 61 0.84 -7.49 -8.82
CA ALA A 61 0.14 -6.87 -7.71
C ALA A 61 0.87 -7.15 -6.40
N SER A 62 1.00 -6.13 -5.52
CA SER A 62 1.66 -6.32 -4.22
C SER A 62 0.86 -7.24 -3.27
N SER A 63 -0.47 -7.29 -3.39
CA SER A 63 -1.31 -8.31 -2.74
C SER A 63 -2.63 -8.47 -3.49
N LEU A 64 -3.22 -9.66 -3.42
CA LEU A 64 -4.50 -10.00 -4.04
C LEU A 64 -5.50 -10.46 -2.98
N PHE A 65 -6.68 -9.84 -2.96
CA PHE A 65 -7.77 -10.08 -2.03
C PHE A 65 -8.95 -10.77 -2.70
N ASP A 66 -9.96 -11.16 -1.93
CA ASP A 66 -11.14 -11.87 -2.48
C ASP A 66 -11.92 -11.03 -3.49
N ILE A 67 -11.91 -9.70 -3.36
CA ILE A 67 -12.50 -8.79 -4.36
C ILE A 67 -11.88 -8.97 -5.76
N HIS A 68 -10.65 -9.45 -5.86
CA HIS A 68 -9.94 -9.69 -7.11
C HIS A 68 -10.19 -11.09 -7.69
N ALA A 69 -11.16 -11.86 -7.14
CA ALA A 69 -11.52 -13.17 -7.67
C ALA A 69 -11.83 -13.21 -9.19
N PRO A 70 -12.35 -12.14 -9.84
CA PRO A 70 -12.49 -12.08 -11.30
C PRO A 70 -11.20 -12.33 -12.09
N LEU A 71 -10.00 -12.14 -11.50
CA LEU A 71 -8.75 -12.53 -12.12
C LEU A 71 -8.69 -14.02 -12.51
N ILE A 72 -9.42 -14.88 -11.80
CA ILE A 72 -9.51 -16.32 -12.12
C ILE A 72 -10.11 -16.52 -13.51
N ASP A 73 -11.16 -15.77 -13.85
CA ASP A 73 -11.80 -15.87 -15.15
C ASP A 73 -10.97 -15.18 -16.25
N HIS A 74 -10.27 -14.11 -15.92
CA HIS A 74 -9.28 -13.51 -16.81
C HIS A 74 -8.08 -14.47 -17.09
N ALA A 75 -7.70 -15.30 -16.13
CA ALA A 75 -6.70 -16.33 -16.35
C ALA A 75 -7.21 -17.45 -17.28
N LYS A 76 -8.43 -17.96 -17.05
CA LYS A 76 -9.07 -18.96 -17.90
C LYS A 76 -9.25 -18.48 -19.35
N SER A 77 -9.64 -17.22 -19.54
CA SER A 77 -9.84 -16.61 -20.86
C SER A 77 -8.51 -16.21 -21.56
N GLY A 78 -7.38 -16.34 -20.88
CA GLY A 78 -6.06 -16.03 -21.41
C GLY A 78 -5.74 -14.53 -21.45
N VAL A 79 -6.50 -13.68 -20.79
CA VAL A 79 -6.19 -12.27 -20.56
C VAL A 79 -4.96 -12.18 -19.64
N VAL A 80 -4.96 -12.94 -18.54
CA VAL A 80 -3.84 -13.06 -17.61
C VAL A 80 -3.09 -14.36 -17.86
N ALA A 81 -1.79 -14.27 -18.12
CA ALA A 81 -0.90 -15.43 -18.29
C ALA A 81 -0.12 -15.75 -17.03
N GLN A 82 0.21 -14.75 -16.21
CA GLN A 82 1.02 -14.91 -15.01
C GLN A 82 0.64 -13.90 -13.94
N LEU A 83 0.69 -14.34 -12.68
CA LEU A 83 0.63 -13.47 -11.52
C LEU A 83 2.02 -13.36 -10.88
N LYS A 84 2.38 -12.15 -10.45
CA LYS A 84 3.48 -11.87 -9.53
C LYS A 84 2.88 -11.13 -8.34
N THR A 85 3.11 -11.62 -7.12
CA THR A 85 2.48 -11.04 -5.93
C THR A 85 3.24 -11.39 -4.66
N ASP A 86 2.97 -10.66 -3.58
CA ASP A 86 3.53 -10.91 -2.26
C ASP A 86 2.55 -11.72 -1.39
N TYR A 87 1.27 -11.63 -1.70
CA TYR A 87 0.19 -12.28 -0.96
C TYR A 87 -1.03 -12.52 -1.86
N MET A 88 -1.75 -13.60 -1.62
CA MET A 88 -3.10 -13.83 -2.16
C MET A 88 -3.98 -14.56 -1.15
N THR A 89 -5.28 -14.27 -1.18
CA THR A 89 -6.27 -14.95 -0.35
C THR A 89 -6.47 -16.39 -0.78
N LYS A 90 -7.12 -17.18 0.11
CA LYS A 90 -7.42 -18.59 -0.14
C LYS A 90 -8.20 -18.82 -1.43
N THR A 91 -9.14 -17.95 -1.77
CA THR A 91 -9.97 -18.05 -2.99
C THR A 91 -9.09 -18.09 -4.24
N ILE A 92 -8.20 -17.11 -4.40
CA ILE A 92 -7.29 -17.02 -5.54
C ILE A 92 -6.24 -18.14 -5.46
N GLY A 93 -5.67 -18.37 -4.27
CA GLY A 93 -4.67 -19.41 -4.05
C GLY A 93 -5.17 -20.83 -4.38
N SER A 94 -6.42 -21.14 -4.06
CA SER A 94 -7.03 -22.43 -4.43
C SER A 94 -7.18 -22.59 -5.93
N ALA A 95 -7.61 -21.54 -6.64
CA ALA A 95 -7.71 -21.56 -8.10
C ALA A 95 -6.33 -21.71 -8.76
N VAL A 96 -5.32 -21.01 -8.26
CA VAL A 96 -3.93 -21.14 -8.72
C VAL A 96 -3.41 -22.56 -8.52
N SER A 97 -3.65 -23.15 -7.34
CA SER A 97 -3.24 -24.51 -7.00
C SER A 97 -3.94 -25.58 -7.85
N SER A 98 -5.15 -25.27 -8.36
CA SER A 98 -5.87 -26.15 -9.29
C SER A 98 -5.40 -26.04 -10.76
N GLY A 99 -4.36 -25.23 -11.02
CA GLY A 99 -3.74 -25.14 -12.35
C GLY A 99 -4.40 -24.14 -13.30
N VAL A 100 -5.12 -23.13 -12.80
CA VAL A 100 -5.76 -22.12 -13.66
C VAL A 100 -4.76 -21.25 -14.44
N MET A 101 -3.55 -21.10 -13.91
CA MET A 101 -2.53 -20.21 -14.49
C MET A 101 -1.75 -20.87 -15.63
N LYS A 102 -1.55 -20.12 -16.73
CA LYS A 102 -0.73 -20.54 -17.86
C LYS A 102 0.77 -20.64 -17.52
N LYS A 103 1.24 -19.76 -16.61
CA LYS A 103 2.62 -19.74 -16.12
C LYS A 103 2.63 -19.81 -14.60
N PRO A 104 3.67 -20.36 -13.97
CA PRO A 104 3.79 -20.37 -12.52
C PRO A 104 3.68 -18.97 -11.92
N VAL A 105 3.00 -18.86 -10.78
CA VAL A 105 2.96 -17.64 -10.00
C VAL A 105 4.33 -17.36 -9.39
N ILE A 106 4.75 -16.11 -9.40
CA ILE A 106 5.99 -15.67 -8.76
C ILE A 106 5.62 -14.94 -7.48
N PHE A 107 6.01 -15.50 -6.35
CA PHE A 107 5.89 -14.84 -5.05
C PHE A 107 7.15 -14.02 -4.74
N ARG A 108 6.93 -12.87 -4.12
CA ARG A 108 7.96 -11.98 -3.57
C ARG A 108 7.65 -11.69 -2.11
N THR A 109 8.62 -11.25 -1.35
CA THR A 109 8.35 -10.63 -0.05
C THR A 109 7.95 -9.17 -0.26
N HIS A 110 7.25 -8.59 0.71
CA HIS A 110 6.90 -7.16 0.68
C HIS A 110 8.13 -6.25 0.52
N GLY A 111 9.28 -6.63 1.07
CA GLY A 111 10.52 -5.89 0.90
C GLY A 111 11.23 -6.15 -0.43
N SER A 112 11.21 -7.40 -0.93
CA SER A 112 11.90 -7.72 -2.20
C SER A 112 11.15 -7.22 -3.42
N ARG A 113 9.82 -7.09 -3.39
CA ARG A 113 9.06 -6.57 -4.52
C ARG A 113 9.49 -5.16 -4.92
N PRO A 114 9.43 -4.13 -4.04
CA PRO A 114 9.90 -2.80 -4.40
C PRO A 114 11.41 -2.79 -4.75
N GLY A 115 12.23 -3.59 -4.08
CA GLY A 115 13.65 -3.72 -4.41
C GLY A 115 13.89 -4.28 -5.80
N ASP A 116 13.17 -5.33 -6.22
CA ASP A 116 13.29 -5.91 -7.56
C ASP A 116 12.79 -4.95 -8.65
N ILE A 117 11.76 -4.12 -8.36
CA ILE A 117 11.29 -3.06 -9.26
C ILE A 117 12.38 -2.00 -9.43
N MET A 118 12.91 -1.47 -8.32
CA MET A 118 13.94 -0.41 -8.32
C MET A 118 15.22 -0.85 -9.01
N ASN A 119 15.61 -2.12 -8.87
CA ASN A 119 16.81 -2.70 -9.48
C ASN A 119 16.58 -3.20 -10.91
N GLY A 120 15.39 -3.04 -11.49
CA GLY A 120 15.05 -3.49 -12.84
C GLY A 120 14.90 -5.00 -13.01
N LYS A 121 14.93 -5.80 -11.94
CA LYS A 121 14.69 -7.25 -11.97
C LYS A 121 13.22 -7.60 -12.19
N ALA A 122 12.31 -6.70 -11.86
CA ALA A 122 10.87 -6.82 -12.07
C ALA A 122 10.32 -5.61 -12.83
N PRO A 123 10.65 -5.47 -14.13
CA PRO A 123 10.22 -4.32 -14.92
C PRO A 123 8.68 -4.28 -15.04
N ILE A 124 8.14 -3.07 -15.03
CA ILE A 124 6.72 -2.76 -15.18
C ILE A 124 6.54 -1.93 -16.44
N ASP A 125 5.65 -2.36 -17.34
CA ASP A 125 5.33 -1.59 -18.53
C ASP A 125 4.34 -0.48 -18.22
N VAL A 126 3.27 -0.79 -17.46
CA VAL A 126 2.28 0.20 -17.05
C VAL A 126 1.87 -0.04 -15.59
N ALA A 127 1.98 1.00 -14.76
CA ALA A 127 1.46 1.00 -13.40
C ALA A 127 0.07 1.67 -13.38
N PHE A 128 -0.90 1.00 -12.77
CA PHE A 128 -2.22 1.54 -12.47
C PHE A 128 -2.29 1.83 -10.97
N ILE A 129 -2.38 3.11 -10.62
CA ILE A 129 -2.34 3.58 -9.23
C ILE A 129 -3.70 4.13 -8.85
N GLY A 130 -4.43 3.42 -8.00
CA GLY A 130 -5.62 3.94 -7.36
C GLY A 130 -5.23 4.97 -6.31
N ALA A 131 -5.63 6.22 -6.47
CA ALA A 131 -5.35 7.29 -5.52
C ALA A 131 -6.64 7.96 -5.06
N PRO A 132 -6.96 7.96 -3.77
CA PRO A 132 -8.17 8.57 -3.23
C PRO A 132 -8.28 10.06 -3.48
N THR A 133 -7.19 10.74 -3.79
CA THR A 133 -7.17 12.15 -4.22
C THR A 133 -6.03 12.39 -5.19
N SER A 134 -6.31 13.08 -6.29
CA SER A 134 -5.33 13.54 -7.27
C SER A 134 -5.73 14.90 -7.84
N ASP A 135 -4.75 15.69 -8.28
CA ASP A 135 -5.01 16.80 -9.21
C ASP A 135 -4.89 16.33 -10.67
N ASP A 136 -5.23 17.21 -11.61
CA ASP A 136 -5.22 16.93 -13.04
C ASP A 136 -3.82 16.83 -13.67
N ALA A 137 -2.79 17.25 -12.95
CA ALA A 137 -1.38 17.06 -13.32
C ALA A 137 -0.80 15.74 -12.82
N GLY A 138 -1.48 15.06 -11.88
CA GLY A 138 -1.09 13.74 -11.39
C GLY A 138 -0.42 13.73 -10.01
N ASN A 139 -0.31 14.88 -9.32
CA ASN A 139 0.03 14.84 -7.91
C ASN A 139 -1.06 14.08 -7.16
N CYS A 140 -0.72 13.06 -6.39
CA CYS A 140 -1.71 12.25 -5.72
C CYS A 140 -1.31 11.80 -4.31
N THR A 141 -2.33 11.50 -3.48
CA THR A 141 -2.14 11.03 -2.11
C THR A 141 -3.20 10.02 -1.71
N GLY A 142 -2.82 9.09 -0.84
CA GLY A 142 -3.73 8.12 -0.22
C GLY A 142 -4.40 8.62 1.06
N LYS A 143 -4.03 9.80 1.57
CA LYS A 143 -4.45 10.28 2.89
C LYS A 143 -5.80 10.99 2.90
N ARG A 144 -6.25 11.50 1.75
CA ARG A 144 -7.48 12.29 1.58
C ARG A 144 -8.45 11.59 0.64
N GLY A 145 -9.70 12.03 0.65
CA GLY A 145 -10.76 11.52 -0.24
C GLY A 145 -11.62 10.42 0.37
N PRO A 146 -12.69 10.00 -0.34
CA PRO A 146 -13.64 9.02 0.16
C PRO A 146 -13.01 7.66 0.46
N ALA A 147 -12.19 7.16 -0.45
CA ALA A 147 -11.53 5.85 -0.37
C ALA A 147 -10.12 5.93 0.24
N ARG A 148 -9.86 6.90 1.14
CA ARG A 148 -8.54 7.09 1.76
C ARG A 148 -8.04 5.84 2.46
N PHE A 149 -6.76 5.55 2.29
CA PHE A 149 -6.09 4.38 2.86
C PHE A 149 -4.75 4.72 3.55
N GLY A 150 -4.34 6.00 3.60
CA GLY A 150 -3.09 6.45 4.21
C GLY A 150 -1.91 6.49 3.25
N SER A 151 -0.75 6.09 3.71
CA SER A 151 0.50 6.15 2.95
C SER A 151 0.51 5.26 1.71
N MET A 152 1.18 5.74 0.66
CA MET A 152 1.26 5.09 -0.67
C MET A 152 2.59 4.38 -0.92
N GLY A 153 3.33 4.01 0.12
CA GLY A 153 4.74 3.61 0.02
C GLY A 153 5.03 2.47 -0.95
N TYR A 154 4.14 1.49 -1.11
CA TYR A 154 4.33 0.42 -2.10
C TYR A 154 4.00 0.86 -3.53
N ALA A 155 3.15 1.87 -3.71
CA ALA A 155 2.85 2.44 -5.02
C ALA A 155 3.98 3.33 -5.54
N MET A 156 4.77 3.95 -4.65
CA MET A 156 5.87 4.85 -5.02
C MET A 156 6.92 4.16 -5.90
N ALA A 157 7.31 2.91 -5.59
CA ALA A 157 8.27 2.17 -6.40
C ALA A 157 7.73 1.86 -7.80
N ASP A 158 6.44 1.56 -7.91
CA ASP A 158 5.76 1.33 -9.18
C ASP A 158 5.75 2.62 -10.00
N ALA A 159 5.39 3.75 -9.39
CA ALA A 159 5.37 5.07 -10.04
C ALA A 159 6.76 5.49 -10.53
N GLU A 160 7.80 5.26 -9.74
CA GLU A 160 9.17 5.67 -10.08
C GLU A 160 9.76 4.88 -11.26
N LYS A 161 9.41 3.60 -11.42
CA LYS A 161 10.09 2.68 -12.35
C LYS A 161 9.23 2.12 -13.47
N ALA A 162 7.93 2.28 -13.44
CA ALA A 162 7.09 1.89 -14.57
C ALA A 162 7.38 2.78 -15.80
N LYS A 163 7.29 2.20 -17.00
CA LYS A 163 7.47 2.97 -18.24
C LYS A 163 6.34 3.98 -18.46
N LYS A 164 5.12 3.65 -17.98
CA LYS A 164 3.95 4.53 -17.97
C LYS A 164 3.20 4.37 -16.66
N VAL A 165 2.67 5.48 -16.16
CA VAL A 165 1.91 5.54 -14.91
C VAL A 165 0.56 6.19 -15.16
N ILE A 166 -0.49 5.48 -14.77
CA ILE A 166 -1.88 5.94 -14.86
C ILE A 166 -2.42 6.04 -13.42
N VAL A 167 -2.76 7.23 -12.98
CA VAL A 167 -3.47 7.47 -11.73
C VAL A 167 -4.97 7.38 -11.99
N ILE A 168 -5.69 6.62 -11.17
CA ILE A 168 -7.14 6.49 -11.18
C ILE A 168 -7.65 7.01 -9.84
N THR A 169 -8.51 8.04 -9.87
CA THR A 169 -9.00 8.75 -8.68
C THR A 169 -10.51 8.93 -8.72
N ASP A 170 -11.13 8.95 -7.54
CA ASP A 170 -12.54 9.33 -7.36
C ASP A 170 -12.71 10.75 -6.79
N ASN A 171 -11.61 11.40 -6.40
CA ASN A 171 -11.60 12.77 -5.89
C ASN A 171 -10.54 13.61 -6.63
N LEU A 172 -10.96 14.26 -7.70
CA LEU A 172 -10.14 15.21 -8.44
C LEU A 172 -10.21 16.58 -7.77
N VAL A 173 -9.05 17.16 -7.43
CA VAL A 173 -8.93 18.46 -6.76
C VAL A 173 -8.18 19.47 -7.61
N GLU A 174 -8.22 20.73 -7.19
CA GLU A 174 -7.51 21.82 -7.86
C GLU A 174 -5.98 21.66 -7.71
N TYR A 175 -5.28 21.97 -8.79
CA TYR A 175 -3.80 22.02 -8.83
C TYR A 175 -3.25 23.26 -8.09
N PRO A 176 -2.13 23.17 -7.37
CA PRO A 176 -1.41 21.94 -7.04
C PRO A 176 -1.96 21.26 -5.78
N LEU A 177 -1.99 19.94 -5.76
CA LEU A 177 -2.31 19.17 -4.56
C LEU A 177 -1.15 19.25 -3.55
N PRO A 178 -1.33 19.92 -2.39
CA PRO A 178 -0.27 20.02 -1.40
C PRO A 178 -0.08 18.69 -0.66
N GLY A 179 1.19 18.33 -0.35
CA GLY A 179 1.52 17.13 0.39
C GLY A 179 1.27 15.83 -0.39
N ALA A 180 1.47 15.86 -1.71
CA ALA A 180 1.36 14.69 -2.56
C ALA A 180 2.36 13.60 -2.13
N SER A 181 1.88 12.35 -2.11
CA SER A 181 2.71 11.17 -1.86
C SER A 181 3.48 10.74 -3.12
N ILE A 182 2.87 10.92 -4.27
CA ILE A 182 3.47 10.74 -5.60
C ILE A 182 3.26 12.03 -6.36
N THR A 183 4.32 12.57 -6.95
CA THR A 183 4.33 13.85 -7.64
C THR A 183 4.12 13.69 -9.14
N GLU A 184 3.69 14.76 -9.78
CA GLU A 184 3.30 14.79 -11.20
C GLU A 184 4.38 14.31 -12.17
N ASP A 185 5.66 14.45 -11.82
CA ASP A 185 6.79 14.03 -12.64
C ASP A 185 6.85 12.51 -12.85
N HIS A 186 6.20 11.73 -11.97
CA HIS A 186 6.09 10.28 -12.06
C HIS A 186 4.79 9.79 -12.75
N VAL A 187 3.89 10.69 -13.15
CA VAL A 187 2.57 10.32 -13.67
C VAL A 187 2.42 10.74 -15.13
N ASP A 188 1.94 9.85 -15.98
CA ASP A 188 1.68 10.14 -17.40
C ASP A 188 0.21 10.52 -17.65
N PHE A 189 -0.75 9.85 -16.98
CA PHE A 189 -2.18 10.06 -17.21
C PHE A 189 -2.96 10.02 -15.88
N VAL A 190 -4.04 10.79 -15.84
CA VAL A 190 -5.00 10.82 -14.72
C VAL A 190 -6.39 10.46 -15.25
N VAL A 191 -7.11 9.61 -14.57
CA VAL A 191 -8.49 9.23 -14.87
C VAL A 191 -9.36 9.47 -13.65
N LYS A 192 -10.43 10.27 -13.83
CA LYS A 192 -11.48 10.38 -12.81
C LYS A 192 -12.53 9.29 -13.03
N VAL A 193 -12.90 8.60 -11.95
CA VAL A 193 -13.99 7.62 -11.90
C VAL A 193 -14.96 7.97 -10.76
N ASP A 194 -16.12 7.30 -10.71
CA ASP A 194 -17.11 7.55 -9.67
C ASP A 194 -16.64 7.03 -8.29
N ALA A 195 -15.98 5.89 -8.25
CA ALA A 195 -15.41 5.30 -7.03
C ALA A 195 -14.21 4.40 -7.37
N ILE A 196 -13.12 4.54 -6.63
CA ILE A 196 -11.96 3.65 -6.74
C ILE A 196 -12.04 2.48 -5.77
N GLY A 197 -12.95 2.54 -4.79
CA GLY A 197 -13.10 1.48 -3.80
C GLY A 197 -14.24 1.70 -2.82
N ASP A 198 -14.48 0.69 -1.99
CA ASP A 198 -15.45 0.69 -0.90
C ASP A 198 -14.74 1.05 0.42
N PRO A 199 -14.95 2.26 0.98
CA PRO A 199 -14.28 2.70 2.20
C PRO A 199 -14.46 1.76 3.41
N GLU A 200 -15.61 1.08 3.50
CA GLU A 200 -15.90 0.17 4.62
C GLU A 200 -15.07 -1.12 4.57
N LYS A 201 -14.54 -1.45 3.41
CA LYS A 201 -13.69 -2.65 3.18
C LYS A 201 -12.20 -2.34 3.06
N ILE A 202 -11.81 -1.07 3.19
CA ILE A 202 -10.40 -0.65 3.24
C ILE A 202 -9.88 -0.85 4.67
N VAL A 203 -9.94 -2.08 5.14
CA VAL A 203 -9.48 -2.49 6.47
C VAL A 203 -8.79 -3.84 6.38
N SER A 204 -7.82 -4.10 7.26
CA SER A 204 -7.13 -5.39 7.27
C SER A 204 -7.89 -6.49 8.03
N GLY A 205 -8.94 -6.15 8.76
CA GLY A 205 -9.70 -7.10 9.60
C GLY A 205 -8.94 -7.61 10.83
N THR A 206 -7.71 -7.18 11.04
CA THR A 206 -6.81 -7.62 12.12
C THR A 206 -6.39 -6.48 13.05
N THR A 207 -7.15 -5.40 13.07
CA THR A 207 -6.83 -4.15 13.80
C THR A 207 -7.40 -4.09 15.21
N THR A 208 -7.97 -5.19 15.71
CA THR A 208 -8.56 -5.25 17.05
C THR A 208 -7.66 -6.05 18.02
N ILE A 209 -7.46 -5.50 19.20
CA ILE A 209 -6.69 -6.18 20.29
C ILE A 209 -7.40 -7.49 20.65
N THR A 210 -6.63 -8.55 20.82
CA THR A 210 -7.14 -9.86 21.23
C THR A 210 -7.85 -9.80 22.59
N ARG A 211 -8.90 -10.61 22.75
CA ARG A 211 -9.56 -10.85 24.04
C ARG A 211 -9.19 -12.21 24.65
N ASP A 212 -8.39 -13.01 23.96
CA ASP A 212 -7.92 -14.30 24.42
C ASP A 212 -6.95 -14.13 25.60
N PRO A 213 -7.25 -14.67 26.80
CA PRO A 213 -6.43 -14.48 27.98
C PRO A 213 -5.02 -15.05 27.85
N VAL A 214 -4.84 -16.13 27.08
CA VAL A 214 -3.52 -16.71 26.81
C VAL A 214 -2.68 -15.75 25.98
N ARG A 215 -3.24 -15.21 24.89
CA ARG A 215 -2.55 -14.23 24.03
C ARG A 215 -2.27 -12.92 24.75
N LEU A 216 -3.17 -12.46 25.62
CA LEU A 216 -2.92 -11.30 26.48
C LEU A 216 -1.76 -11.55 27.43
N ARG A 217 -1.69 -12.75 28.05
CA ARG A 217 -0.56 -13.12 28.91
C ARG A 217 0.76 -13.20 28.14
N MET A 218 0.74 -13.76 26.92
CA MET A 218 1.90 -13.76 26.03
C MET A 218 2.38 -12.34 25.73
N ALA A 219 1.47 -11.41 25.44
CA ALA A 219 1.81 -10.02 25.19
C ALA A 219 2.45 -9.32 26.39
N GLN A 220 1.94 -9.57 27.61
CA GLN A 220 2.57 -9.07 28.85
C GLN A 220 3.99 -9.62 29.03
N MET A 221 4.18 -10.92 28.75
CA MET A 221 5.50 -11.54 28.86
C MET A 221 6.48 -10.99 27.81
N ALA A 222 6.00 -10.73 26.59
CA ALA A 222 6.82 -10.10 25.53
C ALA A 222 7.36 -8.73 25.97
N VAL A 223 6.52 -7.90 26.59
CA VAL A 223 6.98 -6.59 27.12
C VAL A 223 8.02 -6.75 28.21
N LYS A 224 7.85 -7.73 29.12
CA LYS A 224 8.87 -8.04 30.14
C LYS A 224 10.19 -8.50 29.51
N CYS A 225 10.14 -9.28 28.43
CA CYS A 225 11.34 -9.68 27.69
C CYS A 225 12.04 -8.46 27.04
N ILE A 226 11.26 -7.55 26.42
CA ILE A 226 11.80 -6.31 25.85
C ILE A 226 12.53 -5.49 26.92
N GLU A 227 11.91 -5.35 28.09
CA GLU A 227 12.50 -4.64 29.22
C GLU A 227 13.75 -5.34 29.76
N ALA A 228 13.69 -6.64 30.00
CA ALA A 228 14.81 -7.42 30.48
C ALA A 228 16.01 -7.45 29.52
N ALA A 229 15.74 -7.31 28.22
CA ALA A 229 16.78 -7.18 27.18
C ALA A 229 17.40 -5.77 27.11
N GLY A 230 16.98 -4.82 27.96
CA GLY A 230 17.48 -3.43 27.94
C GLY A 230 17.00 -2.61 26.76
N LEU A 231 15.97 -3.05 26.04
CA LEU A 231 15.48 -2.37 24.83
C LEU A 231 14.45 -1.29 25.12
N LEU A 232 13.98 -1.16 26.35
CA LEU A 232 13.02 -0.15 26.79
C LEU A 232 13.77 1.06 27.35
N GLU A 233 14.26 1.90 26.45
CA GLU A 233 15.07 3.09 26.76
C GLU A 233 14.71 4.26 25.86
N ASP A 234 15.17 5.48 26.20
CA ASP A 234 14.98 6.67 25.39
C ASP A 234 15.54 6.48 24.00
N GLY A 235 14.77 6.91 22.99
CA GLY A 235 15.16 6.79 21.61
C GLY A 235 14.89 5.43 20.97
N MET A 236 14.29 4.47 21.69
CA MET A 236 13.90 3.18 21.13
C MET A 236 12.99 3.35 19.91
N SER A 237 13.05 2.42 18.97
CA SER A 237 12.11 2.32 17.85
C SER A 237 11.33 1.02 17.97
N PHE A 238 10.06 1.05 17.56
CA PHE A 238 9.18 -0.11 17.69
C PHE A 238 8.40 -0.37 16.41
N GLN A 239 8.46 -1.59 15.91
CA GLN A 239 7.61 -2.03 14.83
C GLN A 239 6.44 -2.85 15.37
N THR A 240 5.22 -2.41 15.09
CA THR A 240 4.01 -3.21 15.34
C THR A 240 3.42 -3.69 14.03
N GLY A 241 2.85 -4.89 14.02
CA GLY A 241 2.06 -5.39 12.90
C GLY A 241 0.57 -5.34 13.21
N ALA A 242 -0.27 -5.52 12.20
CA ALA A 242 -1.67 -5.82 12.38
C ALA A 242 -1.81 -7.22 12.99
N GLY A 243 -2.65 -7.34 13.97
CA GLY A 243 -2.91 -8.62 14.65
C GLY A 243 -3.20 -8.43 16.13
N GLY A 244 -4.21 -9.14 16.64
CA GLY A 244 -4.70 -8.92 18.00
C GLY A 244 -3.65 -9.13 19.09
N ALA A 245 -2.71 -10.06 18.92
CA ALA A 245 -1.64 -10.31 19.87
C ALA A 245 -0.55 -9.22 19.82
N THR A 246 -0.15 -8.78 18.61
CA THR A 246 0.85 -7.72 18.44
C THR A 246 0.34 -6.36 18.93
N LEU A 247 -0.95 -6.08 18.69
CA LEU A 247 -1.59 -4.87 19.23
C LEU A 247 -1.69 -4.93 20.78
N ALA A 248 -1.87 -6.12 21.37
CA ALA A 248 -1.82 -6.28 22.80
C ALA A 248 -0.41 -6.01 23.37
N VAL A 249 0.65 -6.43 22.67
CA VAL A 249 2.03 -6.07 23.03
C VAL A 249 2.20 -4.55 23.01
N ALA A 250 1.77 -3.88 21.95
CA ALA A 250 1.85 -2.41 21.84
C ALA A 250 1.08 -1.71 22.98
N LYS A 251 -0.09 -2.24 23.36
CA LYS A 251 -0.86 -1.74 24.52
C LYS A 251 -0.06 -1.81 25.83
N TYR A 252 0.46 -2.97 26.19
CA TYR A 252 1.22 -3.14 27.43
C TYR A 252 2.58 -2.43 27.38
N LEU A 253 3.16 -2.30 26.20
CA LEU A 253 4.37 -1.50 26.00
C LEU A 253 4.11 -0.02 26.28
N LYS A 254 2.96 0.53 25.82
CA LYS A 254 2.54 1.90 26.16
C LYS A 254 2.50 2.12 27.67
N GLU A 255 1.81 1.23 28.38
CA GLU A 255 1.70 1.33 29.84
C GLU A 255 3.09 1.40 30.49
N ARG A 256 4.01 0.54 30.04
CA ARG A 256 5.36 0.48 30.59
C ARG A 256 6.25 1.66 30.20
N ILE A 257 6.12 2.17 28.97
CA ILE A 257 6.81 3.40 28.51
C ILE A 257 6.42 4.58 29.42
N LEU A 258 5.10 4.76 29.66
CA LEU A 258 4.59 5.86 30.49
C LEU A 258 5.04 5.72 31.95
N GLU A 259 5.05 4.51 32.51
CA GLU A 259 5.56 4.25 33.88
C GLU A 259 7.03 4.60 34.03
N LYS A 260 7.85 4.31 33.02
CA LYS A 260 9.30 4.58 33.06
C LYS A 260 9.66 6.02 32.68
N GLY A 261 8.75 6.75 32.06
CA GLY A 261 9.00 8.11 31.57
C GLY A 261 9.96 8.17 30.38
N VAL A 262 10.13 7.06 29.64
CA VAL A 262 10.96 7.02 28.42
C VAL A 262 10.15 7.48 27.21
N VAL A 263 10.83 7.97 26.16
CA VAL A 263 10.23 8.40 24.92
C VAL A 263 10.94 7.75 23.73
N GLY A 264 10.20 6.95 22.95
CA GLY A 264 10.73 6.32 21.74
C GLY A 264 10.95 7.31 20.60
N SER A 265 11.82 6.95 19.66
CA SER A 265 12.07 7.76 18.44
C SER A 265 10.87 7.65 17.50
N TYR A 266 10.53 6.45 17.06
CA TYR A 266 9.38 6.27 16.16
C TYR A 266 8.71 4.91 16.34
N ILE A 267 7.43 4.87 15.96
CA ILE A 267 6.66 3.65 15.76
C ILE A 267 6.43 3.44 14.27
N THR A 268 6.56 2.21 13.80
CA THR A 268 6.42 1.84 12.40
C THR A 268 5.68 0.51 12.24
N GLY A 269 5.53 0.06 10.99
CA GLY A 269 4.87 -1.19 10.61
C GLY A 269 3.60 -0.97 9.83
N GLY A 270 2.61 -1.80 10.03
CA GLY A 270 1.25 -1.53 9.56
C GLY A 270 0.54 -0.58 10.50
N ILE A 271 0.43 0.67 10.13
CA ILE A 271 -0.18 1.69 10.97
C ILE A 271 -1.68 1.45 11.11
N THR A 272 -2.14 1.51 12.35
CA THR A 272 -3.55 1.42 12.75
C THR A 272 -3.92 2.66 13.56
N SER A 273 -5.19 2.93 13.74
CA SER A 273 -5.66 3.98 14.66
C SER A 273 -5.05 3.83 16.06
N PHE A 274 -4.76 2.58 16.48
CA PHE A 274 -4.06 2.33 17.75
C PHE A 274 -2.60 2.83 17.72
N SER A 275 -1.89 2.64 16.61
CA SER A 275 -0.50 3.13 16.44
C SER A 275 -0.45 4.67 16.46
N VAL A 276 -1.42 5.32 15.81
CA VAL A 276 -1.57 6.78 15.84
C VAL A 276 -1.80 7.26 17.27
N ALA A 277 -2.76 6.67 17.99
CA ALA A 277 -3.04 7.03 19.37
C ALA A 277 -1.83 6.79 20.31
N LEU A 278 -1.00 5.79 20.02
CA LEU A 278 0.23 5.52 20.76
C LEU A 278 1.26 6.65 20.58
N GLN A 279 1.44 7.11 19.35
CA GLN A 279 2.32 8.24 19.05
C GLN A 279 1.77 9.55 19.69
N GLN A 280 0.49 9.85 19.50
CA GLN A 280 -0.16 11.05 20.03
C GLN A 280 -0.15 11.10 21.58
N SER A 281 -0.03 9.97 22.27
CA SER A 281 0.12 9.92 23.72
C SER A 281 1.52 10.30 24.22
N GLY A 282 2.46 10.65 23.34
CA GLY A 282 3.83 11.03 23.68
C GLY A 282 4.80 9.86 23.88
N CYS A 283 4.36 8.62 23.67
CA CYS A 283 5.24 7.45 23.79
C CYS A 283 6.30 7.38 22.69
N PHE A 284 6.01 7.94 21.52
CA PHE A 284 6.93 8.01 20.38
C PHE A 284 6.88 9.40 19.74
N ARG A 285 8.02 9.88 19.27
CA ARG A 285 8.15 11.22 18.64
C ARG A 285 7.51 11.24 17.26
N ALA A 286 7.60 10.14 16.50
CA ALA A 286 7.13 10.07 15.12
C ALA A 286 6.43 8.75 14.79
N LEU A 287 5.58 8.82 13.74
CA LEU A 287 5.06 7.69 12.99
C LEU A 287 5.81 7.58 11.68
N LEU A 288 6.41 6.42 11.40
CA LEU A 288 7.04 6.12 10.14
C LEU A 288 6.19 5.08 9.41
N ASP A 289 5.60 5.44 8.27
CA ASP A 289 4.55 4.63 7.64
C ASP A 289 4.81 4.37 6.16
N VAL A 290 4.62 3.12 5.75
CA VAL A 290 4.62 2.66 4.36
C VAL A 290 3.22 2.29 3.88
N GLN A 291 2.32 1.96 4.82
CA GLN A 291 0.92 1.64 4.59
C GLN A 291 0.10 1.68 5.87
N SER A 292 -1.13 2.13 5.77
CA SER A 292 -2.09 2.06 6.88
C SER A 292 -3.00 0.84 6.76
N PHE A 293 -3.58 0.40 7.86
CA PHE A 293 -4.43 -0.78 7.91
C PHE A 293 -5.91 -0.49 8.16
N ASP A 294 -6.27 0.76 8.38
CA ASP A 294 -7.67 1.19 8.51
C ASP A 294 -7.86 2.66 8.07
N THR A 295 -9.08 2.99 7.68
CA THR A 295 -9.44 4.34 7.21
C THR A 295 -9.39 5.40 8.33
N GLY A 296 -9.55 4.99 9.59
CA GLY A 296 -9.40 5.88 10.74
C GLY A 296 -7.96 6.37 10.88
N ALA A 297 -6.99 5.44 10.83
CA ALA A 297 -5.57 5.82 10.80
C ALA A 297 -5.27 6.76 9.64
N ALA A 298 -5.78 6.47 8.44
CA ALA A 298 -5.54 7.29 7.26
C ALA A 298 -6.00 8.74 7.43
N ALA A 299 -7.12 8.98 8.13
CA ALA A 299 -7.61 10.32 8.42
C ALA A 299 -6.67 11.09 9.36
N ASP A 300 -6.20 10.41 10.42
CA ASP A 300 -5.35 11.03 11.43
C ASP A 300 -3.94 11.36 10.90
N LEU A 301 -3.47 10.65 9.86
CA LEU A 301 -2.14 10.83 9.30
C LEU A 301 -1.97 12.11 8.51
N ASP A 302 -3.01 12.59 7.84
CA ASP A 302 -2.93 13.78 6.98
C ASP A 302 -2.63 15.06 7.77
N GLU A 303 -3.15 15.15 8.99
CA GLU A 303 -2.98 16.32 9.88
C GLU A 303 -1.86 16.11 10.92
N ASN A 304 -1.24 14.94 10.99
CA ASN A 304 -0.22 14.65 11.98
C ASN A 304 1.17 15.18 11.53
N PRO A 305 1.70 16.23 12.18
CA PRO A 305 3.00 16.82 11.79
C PRO A 305 4.19 15.88 12.05
N ASN A 306 3.99 14.83 12.84
CA ASN A 306 5.01 13.84 13.17
C ASN A 306 4.87 12.56 12.33
N HIS A 307 4.06 12.59 11.28
CA HIS A 307 3.94 11.49 10.33
C HIS A 307 4.99 11.60 9.23
N ILE A 308 5.73 10.51 9.03
CA ILE A 308 6.75 10.38 7.98
C ILE A 308 6.31 9.25 7.05
N GLU A 309 5.88 9.62 5.85
CA GLU A 309 5.56 8.68 4.80
C GLU A 309 6.84 8.22 4.09
N VAL A 310 7.02 6.90 3.94
CA VAL A 310 8.20 6.31 3.31
C VAL A 310 7.81 5.34 2.21
N SER A 311 8.67 5.23 1.20
CA SER A 311 8.50 4.24 0.14
C SER A 311 8.79 2.81 0.64
N GLY A 312 8.30 1.81 -0.09
CA GLY A 312 8.59 0.41 0.22
C GLY A 312 10.08 0.08 0.21
N ILE A 313 10.90 0.80 -0.56
CA ILE A 313 12.36 0.60 -0.59
C ILE A 313 13.04 1.28 0.61
N GLN A 314 12.54 2.40 1.09
CA GLN A 314 13.05 3.04 2.31
C GLN A 314 12.69 2.21 3.54
N TYR A 315 11.51 1.59 3.53
CA TYR A 315 11.04 0.72 4.61
C TYR A 315 11.78 -0.62 4.64
N ALA A 316 12.01 -1.24 3.49
CA ALA A 316 12.70 -2.52 3.36
C ALA A 316 13.69 -2.47 2.20
N SER A 317 14.94 -2.88 2.43
CA SER A 317 15.95 -2.94 1.39
C SER A 317 15.60 -3.97 0.31
N ALA A 318 16.27 -3.88 -0.85
CA ALA A 318 16.17 -4.84 -1.93
C ALA A 318 16.44 -6.30 -1.50
N GLU A 319 17.15 -6.49 -0.41
CA GLU A 319 17.49 -7.79 0.19
C GLU A 319 16.50 -8.22 1.29
N GLY A 320 15.40 -7.50 1.44
CA GLY A 320 14.39 -7.76 2.46
C GLY A 320 14.74 -7.29 3.87
N LYS A 321 15.79 -6.50 4.01
CA LYS A 321 16.16 -5.86 5.29
C LYS A 321 15.41 -4.55 5.45
N SER A 322 14.86 -4.30 6.64
CA SER A 322 14.26 -3.02 6.94
C SER A 322 15.35 -1.94 7.11
N THR A 323 15.34 -0.95 6.24
CA THR A 323 16.29 0.17 6.31
C THR A 323 15.83 1.23 7.31
N SER A 324 14.53 1.39 7.51
CA SER A 324 13.97 2.32 8.48
C SER A 324 14.23 1.93 9.93
N MET A 325 14.41 0.63 10.20
CA MET A 325 14.70 0.11 11.54
C MET A 325 16.18 0.26 11.95
N THR A 326 17.06 0.61 11.03
CA THR A 326 18.51 0.56 11.27
C THR A 326 19.21 1.90 11.22
N LYS A 327 18.56 2.99 10.79
CA LYS A 327 19.27 4.26 10.48
C LYS A 327 18.45 5.54 10.70
N LEU A 328 17.46 5.55 11.55
CA LEU A 328 16.82 6.83 11.94
C LEU A 328 17.28 7.31 13.30
#